data_e73906ff0413f48998ea19a450f6f3b7
#
_entry.id   e73906ff0413f48998ea19a450f6f3b7
#
_cell.length_a   1.000
_cell.length_b   1.000
_cell.length_c   1.000
_cell.angle_alpha   90.00
_cell.angle_beta   90.00
_cell.angle_gamma   90.00
#
_symmetry.space_group_name_H-M   'P 1'
#
loop_
_entity.id
_entity.type
_entity.pdbx_description
1 polymer ?
#
loop_
_entity_poly.entity_id
_entity_poly.type
_entity_poly.pdbx_seq_one_letter_code
_entity_poly.pdbx_strand_id
1 'polypeptide(L)'
;MKKYTIDELKAKFAELGYTWYPFMLVGIRSKANIPNEFDDLVGVVEGEKVSWYTATTNPGTHWLKNLLNPKGAALLKPGQWVDSWRVGMHQGKYEALTQIKPITVFRDGNKNLIAEESSVTETGLFGINIHRANPKGISKYIDKWSAGCQVLNNSEEFAELLGKCKKSGLKAFTYTLLKDF
;
A
#
# COMPACT_ATOMS: atom_id res chain seq x y z
N MET A 1 12.04 9.97 0.29
CA MET A 1 10.92 10.41 -0.58
C MET A 1 10.30 11.70 -0.07
N LYS A 2 9.78 12.56 -0.94
CA LYS A 2 9.03 13.78 -0.60
C LYS A 2 7.72 13.41 0.13
N LYS A 3 7.46 14.07 1.26
CA LYS A 3 6.16 14.03 1.94
C LYS A 3 5.28 15.15 1.40
N TYR A 4 4.18 14.79 0.77
CA TYR A 4 3.25 15.73 0.13
C TYR A 4 2.36 16.40 1.17
N THR A 5 2.04 17.67 0.94
CA THR A 5 1.05 18.44 1.72
C THR A 5 -0.38 18.07 1.31
N ILE A 6 -1.36 18.47 2.11
CA ILE A 6 -2.79 18.29 1.77
C ILE A 6 -3.14 19.01 0.46
N ASP A 7 -2.64 20.22 0.24
CA ASP A 7 -2.94 20.99 -0.96
C ASP A 7 -2.37 20.35 -2.22
N GLU A 8 -1.13 19.82 -2.15
CA GLU A 8 -0.53 19.07 -3.26
C GLU A 8 -1.33 17.78 -3.57
N LEU A 9 -1.79 17.07 -2.54
CA LEU A 9 -2.65 15.89 -2.72
C LEU A 9 -4.00 16.26 -3.32
N LYS A 10 -4.68 17.31 -2.82
CA LYS A 10 -5.96 17.78 -3.38
C LYS A 10 -5.82 18.16 -4.85
N ALA A 11 -4.76 18.88 -5.22
CA ALA A 11 -4.47 19.24 -6.60
C ALA A 11 -4.28 17.99 -7.49
N LYS A 12 -3.49 17.00 -7.00
CA LYS A 12 -3.27 15.75 -7.75
C LYS A 12 -4.55 14.91 -7.87
N PHE A 13 -5.38 14.85 -6.84
CA PHE A 13 -6.68 14.17 -6.88
C PHE A 13 -7.62 14.83 -7.91
N ALA A 14 -7.68 16.16 -7.95
CA ALA A 14 -8.46 16.90 -8.95
C ALA A 14 -7.95 16.64 -10.38
N GLU A 15 -6.64 16.66 -10.60
CA GLU A 15 -6.00 16.33 -11.89
C GLU A 15 -6.41 14.93 -12.38
N LEU A 16 -6.47 13.95 -11.48
CA LEU A 16 -6.77 12.57 -11.81
C LEU A 16 -8.28 12.23 -11.77
N GLY A 17 -9.14 13.19 -11.41
CA GLY A 17 -10.58 12.99 -11.27
C GLY A 17 -10.96 12.09 -10.09
N TYR A 18 -10.12 12.03 -9.05
CA TYR A 18 -10.39 11.24 -7.85
C TYR A 18 -11.21 12.03 -6.83
N THR A 19 -12.06 11.31 -6.09
CA THR A 19 -12.86 11.89 -5.02
C THR A 19 -12.01 12.14 -3.78
N TRP A 20 -12.09 13.34 -3.20
CA TRP A 20 -11.47 13.65 -1.92
C TRP A 20 -12.37 13.22 -0.77
N TYR A 21 -11.84 12.45 0.16
CA TYR A 21 -12.54 12.05 1.38
C TYR A 21 -11.87 12.68 2.61
N PRO A 22 -12.66 13.13 3.62
CA PRO A 22 -12.10 13.75 4.82
C PRO A 22 -11.29 12.78 5.70
N PHE A 23 -11.51 11.47 5.52
CA PHE A 23 -10.67 10.41 6.06
C PHE A 23 -10.41 9.37 4.96
N MET A 24 -9.14 9.14 4.65
CA MET A 24 -8.73 8.13 3.67
C MET A 24 -7.25 7.78 3.84
N LEU A 25 -6.85 6.70 3.20
CA LEU A 25 -5.46 6.30 3.09
C LEU A 25 -4.92 6.69 1.71
N VAL A 26 -3.66 7.12 1.67
CA VAL A 26 -2.96 7.46 0.43
C VAL A 26 -1.61 6.76 0.40
N GLY A 27 -1.31 6.07 -0.69
CA GLY A 27 0.02 5.53 -0.97
C GLY A 27 0.74 6.38 -2.01
N ILE A 28 2.04 6.53 -1.86
CA ILE A 28 2.91 7.13 -2.89
C ILE A 28 3.97 6.10 -3.27
N ARG A 29 3.90 5.60 -4.50
CA ARG A 29 4.93 4.73 -5.07
C ARG A 29 6.08 5.55 -5.60
N SER A 30 7.28 5.28 -5.12
CA SER A 30 8.51 5.96 -5.52
C SER A 30 8.84 5.74 -7.01
N LYS A 31 9.31 6.79 -7.66
CA LYS A 31 9.91 6.68 -9.00
C LYS A 31 11.27 5.97 -8.97
N ALA A 32 11.96 6.01 -7.83
CA ALA A 32 13.27 5.37 -7.69
C ALA A 32 13.16 3.84 -7.77
N ASN A 33 12.06 3.27 -7.26
CA ASN A 33 11.75 1.84 -7.32
C ASN A 33 12.96 0.97 -6.92
N ILE A 34 13.56 1.29 -5.75
CA ILE A 34 14.79 0.63 -5.31
C ILE A 34 14.44 -0.79 -4.87
N PRO A 35 15.05 -1.83 -5.47
CA PRO A 35 14.70 -3.21 -5.16
C PRO A 35 14.87 -3.53 -3.67
N ASN A 36 13.85 -4.15 -3.09
CA ASN A 36 13.84 -4.65 -1.72
C ASN A 36 13.93 -3.59 -0.62
N GLU A 37 13.81 -2.30 -0.92
CA GLU A 37 13.85 -1.21 0.05
C GLU A 37 12.47 -0.63 0.32
N PHE A 38 12.26 -0.10 1.54
CA PHE A 38 11.05 0.65 1.90
C PHE A 38 11.22 2.10 1.43
N ASP A 39 11.07 2.33 0.14
CA ASP A 39 11.27 3.62 -0.50
C ASP A 39 9.96 4.35 -0.88
N ASP A 40 8.81 3.78 -0.47
CA ASP A 40 7.47 4.31 -0.67
C ASP A 40 6.91 4.97 0.60
N LEU A 41 5.76 5.62 0.48
CA LEU A 41 5.01 6.17 1.60
C LEU A 41 3.58 5.63 1.64
N VAL A 42 3.08 5.44 2.86
CA VAL A 42 1.65 5.31 3.14
C VAL A 42 1.26 6.42 4.10
N GLY A 43 0.18 7.12 3.80
CA GLY A 43 -0.33 8.22 4.62
C GLY A 43 -1.77 8.00 5.06
N VAL A 44 -2.13 8.64 6.18
CA VAL A 44 -3.51 8.80 6.65
C VAL A 44 -3.89 10.26 6.53
N VAL A 45 -4.92 10.55 5.76
CA VAL A 45 -5.57 11.86 5.70
C VAL A 45 -6.64 11.93 6.77
N GLU A 46 -6.61 12.98 7.60
CA GLU A 46 -7.59 13.30 8.63
C GLU A 46 -7.96 14.78 8.52
N GLY A 47 -9.03 15.10 7.79
CA GLY A 47 -9.41 16.48 7.47
C GLY A 47 -8.34 17.21 6.67
N GLU A 48 -7.74 18.24 7.25
CA GLU A 48 -6.69 19.07 6.64
C GLU A 48 -5.26 18.64 7.07
N LYS A 49 -5.10 17.41 7.57
CA LYS A 49 -3.81 16.87 7.98
C LYS A 49 -3.52 15.55 7.27
N VAL A 50 -2.25 15.30 7.01
CA VAL A 50 -1.77 14.00 6.55
C VAL A 50 -0.58 13.55 7.40
N SER A 51 -0.65 12.32 7.92
CA SER A 51 0.46 11.66 8.60
C SER A 51 1.10 10.66 7.64
N TRP A 52 2.42 10.77 7.42
CA TRP A 52 3.16 9.92 6.49
C TRP A 52 4.05 8.91 7.21
N TYR A 53 4.05 7.68 6.73
CA TYR A 53 4.80 6.54 7.24
C TYR A 53 5.62 5.91 6.12
N THR A 54 6.84 5.49 6.43
CA THR A 54 7.72 4.78 5.50
C THR A 54 7.17 3.39 5.22
N ALA A 55 7.04 3.05 3.95
CA ALA A 55 6.40 1.81 3.53
C ALA A 55 6.99 1.25 2.24
N THR A 56 6.48 0.10 1.83
CA THR A 56 6.57 -0.38 0.45
C THR A 56 5.17 -0.60 -0.11
N THR A 57 4.98 -0.27 -1.37
CA THR A 57 3.82 -0.62 -2.20
C THR A 57 4.16 -1.71 -3.22
N ASN A 58 5.39 -2.25 -3.13
CA ASN A 58 5.97 -3.22 -4.03
C ASN A 58 6.14 -4.59 -3.34
N PRO A 59 6.13 -5.70 -4.08
CA PRO A 59 6.59 -6.99 -3.58
C PRO A 59 8.10 -6.97 -3.30
N GLY A 60 8.53 -7.69 -2.26
CA GLY A 60 9.95 -7.89 -1.99
C GLY A 60 10.62 -8.86 -2.96
N THR A 61 11.94 -8.79 -3.06
CA THR A 61 12.75 -9.60 -4.00
C THR A 61 12.54 -11.09 -3.84
N HIS A 62 12.24 -11.57 -2.61
CA HIS A 62 11.91 -12.97 -2.38
C HIS A 62 10.74 -13.44 -3.25
N TRP A 63 9.65 -12.66 -3.29
CA TRP A 63 8.43 -13.03 -4.03
C TRP A 63 8.49 -12.68 -5.52
N LEU A 64 9.32 -11.71 -5.91
CA LEU A 64 9.64 -11.46 -7.32
C LEU A 64 10.40 -12.64 -7.93
N LYS A 65 11.28 -13.29 -7.14
CA LYS A 65 12.02 -14.49 -7.57
C LYS A 65 11.17 -15.75 -7.48
N ASN A 66 10.41 -15.92 -6.38
CA ASN A 66 9.65 -17.12 -6.03
C ASN A 66 8.14 -16.82 -6.16
N LEU A 67 7.65 -16.82 -7.38
CA LEU A 67 6.29 -16.41 -7.69
C LEU A 67 5.24 -17.30 -7.02
N LEU A 68 4.31 -16.71 -6.27
CA LEU A 68 3.13 -17.40 -5.71
C LEU A 68 2.06 -17.68 -6.76
N ASN A 69 2.04 -16.88 -7.84
CA ASN A 69 1.12 -17.02 -8.95
C ASN A 69 1.94 -17.17 -10.23
N PRO A 70 1.66 -18.16 -11.09
CA PRO A 70 2.42 -18.37 -12.34
C PRO A 70 2.37 -17.18 -13.30
N LYS A 71 1.36 -16.32 -13.21
CA LYS A 71 1.27 -15.08 -14.00
C LYS A 71 2.18 -13.96 -13.52
N GLY A 72 2.76 -14.07 -12.31
CA GLY A 72 3.67 -13.09 -11.75
C GLY A 72 3.29 -12.60 -10.35
N ALA A 73 4.22 -11.89 -9.72
CA ALA A 73 3.99 -11.19 -8.47
C ALA A 73 2.91 -10.11 -8.63
N ALA A 74 2.10 -9.90 -7.59
CA ALA A 74 1.05 -8.89 -7.62
C ALA A 74 1.63 -7.51 -7.28
N LEU A 75 1.40 -6.53 -8.15
CA LEU A 75 1.72 -5.14 -7.92
C LEU A 75 0.44 -4.31 -8.04
N LEU A 76 -0.01 -3.70 -6.94
CA LEU A 76 -1.25 -2.91 -6.95
C LEU A 76 -1.17 -1.81 -8.00
N LYS A 77 -2.17 -1.77 -8.90
CA LYS A 77 -2.24 -0.71 -9.91
C LYS A 77 -2.55 0.64 -9.24
N PRO A 78 -1.83 1.73 -9.58
CA PRO A 78 -2.21 3.07 -9.15
C PRO A 78 -3.67 3.36 -9.48
N GLY A 79 -4.38 3.97 -8.53
CA GLY A 79 -5.81 4.23 -8.66
C GLY A 79 -6.46 4.52 -7.32
N GLN A 80 -7.73 4.88 -7.34
CA GLN A 80 -8.55 5.08 -6.15
C GLN A 80 -9.46 3.87 -5.94
N TRP A 81 -9.29 3.20 -4.79
CA TRP A 81 -9.97 1.97 -4.40
C TRP A 81 -10.94 2.26 -3.25
N VAL A 82 -12.17 2.61 -3.59
CA VAL A 82 -13.17 3.10 -2.64
C VAL A 82 -13.67 1.99 -1.72
N ASP A 83 -13.55 2.23 -0.40
CA ASP A 83 -14.00 1.30 0.67
C ASP A 83 -13.54 -0.14 0.45
N SER A 84 -12.28 -0.31 0.04
CA SER A 84 -11.76 -1.62 -0.34
C SER A 84 -10.97 -2.32 0.77
N TRP A 85 -10.77 -1.66 1.90
CA TRP A 85 -10.14 -2.24 3.10
C TRP A 85 -11.01 -2.06 4.34
N ARG A 86 -10.80 -2.93 5.32
CA ARG A 86 -11.36 -2.80 6.67
C ARG A 86 -10.36 -3.28 7.72
N VAL A 87 -10.59 -2.93 8.97
CA VAL A 87 -9.86 -3.58 10.08
C VAL A 87 -10.24 -5.06 10.13
N GLY A 88 -9.25 -5.93 10.10
CA GLY A 88 -9.42 -7.38 10.10
C GLY A 88 -8.12 -8.09 10.44
N MET A 89 -8.15 -9.43 10.49
CA MET A 89 -6.99 -10.24 10.85
C MET A 89 -6.12 -10.56 9.64
N HIS A 90 -4.88 -10.06 9.61
CA HIS A 90 -3.90 -10.46 8.61
C HIS A 90 -3.42 -11.88 8.88
N GLN A 91 -3.70 -12.80 7.95
CA GLN A 91 -3.35 -14.23 8.04
C GLN A 91 -3.83 -14.90 9.36
N GLY A 92 -4.90 -14.38 10.00
CA GLY A 92 -5.37 -14.87 11.28
C GLY A 92 -4.46 -14.57 12.48
N LYS A 93 -3.39 -13.76 12.32
CA LYS A 93 -2.35 -13.58 13.33
C LYS A 93 -2.47 -12.26 14.11
N TYR A 94 -2.77 -11.15 13.44
CA TYR A 94 -2.86 -9.83 14.05
C TYR A 94 -3.73 -8.90 13.24
N GLU A 95 -4.23 -7.84 13.87
CA GLU A 95 -5.08 -6.85 13.21
C GLU A 95 -4.29 -6.03 12.19
N ALA A 96 -4.90 -5.84 11.02
CA ALA A 96 -4.40 -5.04 9.92
C ALA A 96 -5.57 -4.48 9.11
N LEU A 97 -5.28 -3.74 8.04
CA LEU A 97 -6.30 -3.38 7.07
C LEU A 97 -6.33 -4.45 5.99
N THR A 98 -7.42 -5.23 5.99
CA THR A 98 -7.59 -6.36 5.07
C THR A 98 -8.44 -5.96 3.87
N GLN A 99 -8.02 -6.40 2.69
CA GLN A 99 -8.77 -6.20 1.45
C GLN A 99 -10.15 -6.87 1.52
N ILE A 100 -11.21 -6.13 1.12
CA ILE A 100 -12.60 -6.61 1.14
C ILE A 100 -13.36 -6.41 -0.18
N LYS A 101 -12.83 -5.65 -1.12
CA LYS A 101 -13.40 -5.48 -2.47
C LYS A 101 -12.35 -5.84 -3.53
N PRO A 102 -12.78 -6.21 -4.75
CA PRO A 102 -11.85 -6.42 -5.86
C PRO A 102 -11.01 -5.17 -6.14
N ILE A 103 -9.73 -5.39 -6.38
CA ILE A 103 -8.76 -4.38 -6.81
C ILE A 103 -8.02 -4.91 -8.04
N THR A 104 -7.40 -4.02 -8.80
CA THR A 104 -6.62 -4.42 -9.98
C THR A 104 -5.12 -4.40 -9.63
N VAL A 105 -4.44 -5.46 -10.02
CA VAL A 105 -2.99 -5.59 -9.90
C VAL A 105 -2.36 -5.81 -11.28
N PHE A 106 -1.13 -5.35 -11.46
CA PHE A 106 -0.23 -5.86 -12.49
C PHE A 106 0.33 -7.21 -12.04
N ARG A 107 0.69 -8.07 -13.02
CA ARG A 107 1.36 -9.35 -12.79
C ARG A 107 2.77 -9.29 -13.33
N ASP A 108 3.73 -9.14 -12.43
CA ASP A 108 5.15 -9.09 -12.75
C ASP A 108 5.74 -10.50 -12.71
N GLY A 109 5.99 -11.07 -13.89
CA GLY A 109 6.46 -12.45 -14.04
C GLY A 109 7.89 -12.59 -14.57
N ASN A 110 8.61 -11.49 -14.77
CA ASN A 110 9.93 -11.49 -15.44
C ASN A 110 11.09 -11.98 -14.55
N LYS A 111 10.90 -12.00 -13.20
CA LYS A 111 11.86 -12.46 -12.19
C LYS A 111 13.20 -11.70 -12.15
N ASN A 112 13.23 -10.46 -12.63
CA ASN A 112 14.43 -9.63 -12.63
C ASN A 112 14.74 -8.96 -11.27
N LEU A 113 13.92 -9.23 -10.22
CA LEU A 113 13.99 -8.71 -8.85
C LEU A 113 13.63 -7.22 -8.70
N ILE A 114 13.13 -6.58 -9.74
CA ILE A 114 12.60 -5.22 -9.74
C ILE A 114 11.09 -5.31 -9.92
N ALA A 115 10.31 -4.64 -9.07
CA ALA A 115 8.86 -4.60 -9.22
C ALA A 115 8.47 -3.71 -10.39
N GLU A 116 7.84 -4.27 -11.42
CA GLU A 116 7.53 -3.56 -12.66
C GLU A 116 6.06 -3.66 -13.04
N GLU A 117 5.53 -2.57 -13.57
CA GLU A 117 4.20 -2.58 -14.19
C GLU A 117 4.26 -3.35 -15.51
N SER A 118 3.37 -4.32 -15.65
CA SER A 118 3.28 -5.14 -16.86
C SER A 118 1.98 -4.87 -17.64
N SER A 119 1.90 -5.37 -18.87
CA SER A 119 0.65 -5.35 -19.64
C SER A 119 -0.39 -6.34 -19.10
N VAL A 120 0.03 -7.33 -18.30
CA VAL A 120 -0.85 -8.34 -17.70
C VAL A 120 -1.45 -7.79 -16.43
N THR A 121 -2.76 -7.65 -16.38
CA THR A 121 -3.50 -7.22 -15.19
C THR A 121 -4.54 -8.24 -14.79
N GLU A 122 -4.86 -8.26 -13.50
CA GLU A 122 -5.97 -9.04 -12.96
C GLU A 122 -6.75 -8.19 -11.95
N THR A 123 -8.07 -8.40 -11.90
CA THR A 123 -8.96 -7.77 -10.91
C THR A 123 -9.58 -8.84 -10.04
N GLY A 124 -9.48 -8.68 -8.72
CA GLY A 124 -10.01 -9.67 -7.78
C GLY A 124 -9.66 -9.41 -6.32
N LEU A 125 -9.96 -10.41 -5.50
CA LEU A 125 -9.57 -10.45 -4.08
C LEU A 125 -8.27 -11.25 -3.98
N PHE A 126 -7.15 -10.55 -3.77
CA PHE A 126 -5.81 -11.15 -3.72
C PHE A 126 -5.22 -11.18 -2.31
N GLY A 127 -5.92 -10.61 -1.32
CA GLY A 127 -5.38 -10.44 0.01
C GLY A 127 -4.28 -9.39 0.09
N ILE A 128 -4.32 -8.39 -0.79
CA ILE A 128 -3.44 -7.21 -0.73
C ILE A 128 -3.85 -6.38 0.48
N ASN A 129 -3.19 -6.60 1.60
CA ASN A 129 -3.46 -5.94 2.87
C ASN A 129 -2.53 -4.75 3.09
N ILE A 130 -2.88 -3.87 4.04
CA ILE A 130 -1.99 -2.82 4.56
C ILE A 130 -1.60 -3.27 5.96
N HIS A 131 -0.31 -3.57 6.18
CA HIS A 131 0.15 -4.18 7.42
C HIS A 131 1.60 -3.77 7.76
N ARG A 132 2.12 -4.23 8.89
CA ARG A 132 3.51 -4.03 9.29
C ARG A 132 4.43 -5.13 8.80
N ALA A 133 5.69 -4.83 8.70
CA ALA A 133 6.76 -5.83 8.56
C ALA A 133 7.03 -6.51 9.92
N ASN A 134 8.22 -6.39 10.47
CA ASN A 134 8.61 -7.00 11.74
C ASN A 134 7.66 -6.58 12.89
N PRO A 135 7.23 -7.50 13.78
CA PRO A 135 6.45 -7.14 14.97
C PRO A 135 7.21 -6.27 15.98
N LYS A 136 8.52 -6.22 15.93
CA LYS A 136 9.36 -5.46 16.85
C LYS A 136 10.36 -4.60 16.08
N GLY A 137 10.22 -3.28 16.17
CA GLY A 137 11.15 -2.31 15.62
C GLY A 137 10.97 -2.06 14.11
N ILE A 138 12.06 -1.65 13.46
CA ILE A 138 12.10 -1.17 12.08
C ILE A 138 12.75 -2.22 11.18
N SER A 139 12.10 -2.56 10.07
CA SER A 139 12.67 -3.43 9.04
C SER A 139 13.44 -2.61 8.01
N LYS A 140 14.63 -3.06 7.66
CA LYS A 140 15.47 -2.42 6.63
C LYS A 140 15.08 -2.87 5.23
N TYR A 141 14.78 -4.16 5.04
CA TYR A 141 14.48 -4.77 3.75
C TYR A 141 13.08 -5.38 3.72
N ILE A 142 12.49 -5.40 2.52
CA ILE A 142 11.13 -5.93 2.30
C ILE A 142 11.12 -7.46 2.39
N ASP A 143 12.03 -8.12 1.70
CA ASP A 143 12.18 -9.59 1.64
C ASP A 143 10.86 -10.35 1.48
N LYS A 144 10.42 -11.04 2.54
CA LYS A 144 9.19 -11.83 2.58
C LYS A 144 7.98 -11.08 3.12
N TRP A 145 8.15 -9.84 3.59
CA TRP A 145 7.06 -9.10 4.22
C TRP A 145 5.95 -8.69 3.24
N SER A 146 6.29 -8.46 1.97
CA SER A 146 5.32 -8.11 0.94
C SER A 146 5.40 -9.07 -0.26
N ALA A 147 4.29 -9.74 -0.55
CA ALA A 147 4.05 -10.44 -1.82
C ALA A 147 3.13 -9.60 -2.75
N GLY A 148 3.08 -8.27 -2.49
CA GLY A 148 2.20 -7.30 -3.13
C GLY A 148 1.40 -6.44 -2.14
N CYS A 149 1.42 -6.75 -0.84
CA CYS A 149 0.81 -5.95 0.21
C CYS A 149 1.48 -4.58 0.34
N GLN A 150 0.74 -3.61 0.89
CA GLN A 150 1.28 -2.33 1.32
C GLN A 150 1.84 -2.51 2.73
N VAL A 151 3.14 -2.38 2.92
CA VAL A 151 3.78 -2.78 4.18
C VAL A 151 4.58 -1.64 4.79
N LEU A 152 4.23 -1.25 6.02
CA LEU A 152 5.00 -0.28 6.79
C LEU A 152 6.23 -0.96 7.40
N ASN A 153 7.37 -0.29 7.36
CA ASN A 153 8.62 -0.83 7.88
C ASN A 153 8.72 -0.76 9.41
N ASN A 154 7.93 0.09 10.07
CA ASN A 154 7.93 0.34 11.50
C ASN A 154 6.62 -0.14 12.15
N SER A 155 6.72 -1.02 13.15
CA SER A 155 5.56 -1.59 13.85
C SER A 155 4.80 -0.57 14.71
N GLU A 156 5.48 0.42 15.28
CA GLU A 156 4.86 1.47 16.11
C GLU A 156 4.07 2.45 15.22
N GLU A 157 4.66 2.86 14.10
CA GLU A 157 3.99 3.70 13.11
C GLU A 157 2.76 2.99 12.51
N PHE A 158 2.85 1.67 12.29
CA PHE A 158 1.68 0.90 11.86
C PHE A 158 0.59 0.86 12.93
N ALA A 159 0.95 0.71 14.20
CA ALA A 159 -0.02 0.75 15.30
C ALA A 159 -0.70 2.12 15.39
N GLU A 160 0.02 3.22 15.16
CA GLU A 160 -0.54 4.57 15.07
C GLU A 160 -1.54 4.68 13.92
N LEU A 161 -1.16 4.27 12.69
CA LEU A 161 -2.04 4.26 11.52
C LEU A 161 -3.33 3.48 11.80
N LEU A 162 -3.21 2.27 12.31
CA LEU A 162 -4.36 1.42 12.63
C LEU A 162 -5.24 2.03 13.73
N GLY A 163 -4.63 2.68 14.72
CA GLY A 163 -5.32 3.43 15.77
C GLY A 163 -6.15 4.59 15.22
N LYS A 164 -5.62 5.36 14.25
CA LYS A 164 -6.36 6.41 13.54
C LYS A 164 -7.56 5.84 12.77
N CYS A 165 -7.36 4.74 12.05
CA CYS A 165 -8.44 4.04 11.34
C CYS A 165 -9.56 3.61 12.31
N LYS A 166 -9.22 3.01 13.44
CA LYS A 166 -10.21 2.60 14.46
C LYS A 166 -10.96 3.81 15.06
N LYS A 167 -10.26 4.88 15.37
CA LYS A 167 -10.84 6.12 15.96
C LYS A 167 -11.77 6.84 14.99
N SER A 168 -11.59 6.71 13.67
CA SER A 168 -12.45 7.33 12.66
C SER A 168 -13.90 6.84 12.72
N GLY A 169 -14.17 5.67 13.30
CA GLY A 169 -15.48 5.03 13.35
C GLY A 169 -15.94 4.43 12.02
N LEU A 170 -15.18 4.58 10.95
CA LEU A 170 -15.49 4.03 9.63
C LEU A 170 -15.37 2.51 9.63
N LYS A 171 -16.24 1.84 8.87
CA LYS A 171 -16.25 0.38 8.74
C LYS A 171 -15.42 -0.12 7.56
N ALA A 172 -15.19 0.75 6.58
CA ALA A 172 -14.36 0.50 5.41
C ALA A 172 -13.54 1.75 5.07
N PHE A 173 -12.42 1.55 4.41
CA PHE A 173 -11.44 2.59 4.11
C PHE A 173 -11.15 2.64 2.62
N THR A 174 -11.20 3.84 2.07
CA THR A 174 -10.69 4.14 0.74
C THR A 174 -9.17 4.25 0.80
N TYR A 175 -8.49 3.62 -0.16
CA TYR A 175 -7.05 3.75 -0.38
C TYR A 175 -6.79 4.24 -1.80
N THR A 176 -6.04 5.32 -1.93
CA THR A 176 -5.62 5.85 -3.23
C THR A 176 -4.12 5.68 -3.38
N LEU A 177 -3.69 4.86 -4.34
CA LEU A 177 -2.27 4.71 -4.67
C LEU A 177 -1.91 5.64 -5.82
N LEU A 178 -0.98 6.55 -5.58
CA LEU A 178 -0.40 7.46 -6.55
C LEU A 178 1.04 7.05 -6.90
N LYS A 179 1.50 7.42 -8.08
CA LYS A 179 2.93 7.49 -8.37
C LYS A 179 3.49 8.80 -7.83
N ASP A 180 4.74 8.80 -7.42
CA ASP A 180 5.48 10.03 -7.04
C ASP A 180 5.39 11.08 -8.15
N PHE A 181 5.10 12.37 -7.84
CA PHE A 181 4.78 13.43 -8.80
C PHE A 181 5.40 14.78 -8.46
#